data_9134bf66a955774805f848b7a2414dad
#
_entry.id   9134bf66a955774805f848b7a2414dad
#
_cell.length_a   1.000
_cell.length_b   1.000
_cell.length_c   1.000
_cell.angle_alpha   90.00
_cell.angle_beta   90.00
_cell.angle_gamma   90.00
#
_symmetry.space_group_name_H-M   'P 1'
#
loop_
_entity.id
_entity.type
_entity.pdbx_description
1 polymer ?
#
loop_
_entity_poly.entity_id
_entity_poly.type
_entity_poly.pdbx_seq_one_letter_code
_entity_poly.pdbx_strand_id
1 'polypeptide(L)'
;MTLTPFAVPEYTAADFSQETWWLSLIKAVFIIVFLIANVLLALWVERRGLGRMQTRPGPNVAGPLGLFQAFADAGKLLFKEDMWTRRAERFLYFLAPAIAAFAAFSVYAVIPMGPNVSIFGHSTPLQLADMPVASLYILAIASLGLYGIVLGGWSTRSTLPLYGAVRSSAQVISYELAMGLSLVSVFLMSGTMSTSQIVAAQGQFWWAFTLFPAFVIYCISATGEVNRLPFDLPEAEGEIVAGHMTEYSSMKFGWYYLSEYVNMLNVSAVATTMFFGGWHAPWPLSHVEFLNSGWWGMLWFFLKIWFFMFLLIWTRATLLRFRYDQFMNLGWKRLMPIALGWLVLVALVRGVTQFVQLSTPILFGSVGVLFLVALVIIWVTDKPEPEPIPASEREYTGFEDGFPVPPLPGQTPVASPRARATIEGTLATATATATATATASAIDNPKEGTDE
;
A
#
# COMPACT_ATOMS: atom_id res chain seq x y z
N MET A 1 -46.86 19.82 13.45
CA MET A 1 -45.70 20.64 13.06
C MET A 1 -44.47 19.71 13.01
N THR A 2 -44.31 19.03 11.92
CA THR A 2 -43.15 18.14 11.69
C THR A 2 -41.94 19.04 11.39
N LEU A 3 -41.02 19.10 12.33
CA LEU A 3 -39.71 19.71 12.11
C LEU A 3 -39.06 18.93 10.94
N THR A 4 -39.14 19.48 9.74
CA THR A 4 -38.29 19.02 8.62
C THR A 4 -36.89 19.30 9.06
N PRO A 5 -36.06 18.23 9.34
CA PRO A 5 -34.65 18.46 9.57
C PRO A 5 -34.10 19.04 8.27
N PHE A 6 -33.26 20.05 8.40
CA PHE A 6 -32.55 20.79 7.37
C PHE A 6 -32.47 19.98 6.06
N ALA A 7 -33.09 20.49 5.00
CA ALA A 7 -33.08 19.86 3.70
C ALA A 7 -31.62 19.71 3.28
N VAL A 8 -31.14 18.47 3.25
CA VAL A 8 -29.82 18.18 2.71
C VAL A 8 -29.89 18.41 1.20
N PRO A 9 -29.02 19.21 0.60
CA PRO A 9 -29.06 19.45 -0.83
C PRO A 9 -28.97 18.10 -1.57
N GLU A 10 -29.89 17.87 -2.50
CA GLU A 10 -29.91 16.67 -3.33
C GLU A 10 -28.76 16.79 -4.36
N TYR A 11 -27.69 16.08 -4.12
CA TYR A 11 -26.53 16.09 -4.98
C TYR A 11 -26.78 15.24 -6.23
N THR A 12 -26.70 15.84 -7.40
CA THR A 12 -26.89 15.16 -8.68
C THR A 12 -25.58 14.53 -9.14
N ALA A 13 -25.68 13.37 -9.80
CA ALA A 13 -24.56 12.75 -10.50
C ALA A 13 -24.03 13.66 -11.62
N ALA A 14 -22.84 13.36 -12.13
CA ALA A 14 -22.22 14.12 -13.21
C ALA A 14 -23.08 14.10 -14.48
N ASP A 15 -23.36 15.28 -15.06
CA ASP A 15 -24.10 15.44 -16.30
C ASP A 15 -23.17 15.91 -17.44
N PHE A 16 -22.97 15.04 -18.43
CA PHE A 16 -22.13 15.27 -19.61
C PHE A 16 -22.94 15.66 -20.86
N SER A 17 -24.24 15.98 -20.73
CA SER A 17 -25.12 16.23 -21.87
C SER A 17 -24.69 17.42 -22.74
N GLN A 18 -24.02 18.41 -22.15
CA GLN A 18 -23.52 19.60 -22.84
C GLN A 18 -22.00 19.59 -23.08
N GLU A 19 -21.37 18.43 -22.93
CA GLU A 19 -19.93 18.31 -23.10
C GLU A 19 -19.53 18.40 -24.57
N THR A 20 -18.53 19.24 -24.87
CA THR A 20 -17.93 19.39 -26.20
C THR A 20 -16.48 18.90 -26.16
N TRP A 21 -15.95 18.38 -27.28
CA TRP A 21 -14.59 17.80 -27.36
C TRP A 21 -13.48 18.77 -26.90
N TRP A 22 -13.61 20.06 -27.12
CA TRP A 22 -12.61 21.05 -26.70
C TRP A 22 -12.66 21.30 -25.18
N LEU A 23 -13.84 21.19 -24.53
CA LEU A 23 -13.97 21.22 -23.07
C LEU A 23 -13.26 20.02 -22.42
N SER A 24 -13.45 18.83 -22.96
CA SER A 24 -12.75 17.63 -22.51
C SER A 24 -11.23 17.78 -22.65
N LEU A 25 -10.75 18.41 -23.75
CA LEU A 25 -9.32 18.70 -23.92
C LEU A 25 -8.81 19.70 -22.86
N ILE A 26 -9.54 20.78 -22.59
CA ILE A 26 -9.18 21.76 -21.57
C ILE A 26 -9.12 21.09 -20.19
N LYS A 27 -10.10 20.26 -19.84
CA LYS A 27 -10.11 19.50 -18.58
C LYS A 27 -8.91 18.56 -18.49
N ALA A 28 -8.57 17.84 -19.56
CA ALA A 28 -7.42 16.94 -19.56
C ALA A 28 -6.11 17.71 -19.32
N VAL A 29 -5.90 18.83 -20.01
CA VAL A 29 -4.73 19.68 -19.81
C VAL A 29 -4.73 20.25 -18.36
N PHE A 30 -5.87 20.70 -17.87
CA PHE A 30 -6.00 21.20 -16.51
C PHE A 30 -5.63 20.14 -15.48
N ILE A 31 -6.10 18.89 -15.62
CA ILE A 31 -5.76 17.78 -14.72
C ILE A 31 -4.24 17.53 -14.71
N ILE A 32 -3.60 17.49 -15.87
CA ILE A 32 -2.15 17.28 -15.95
C ILE A 32 -1.40 18.40 -15.25
N VAL A 33 -1.74 19.65 -15.53
CA VAL A 33 -1.10 20.83 -14.90
C VAL A 33 -1.36 20.84 -13.39
N PHE A 34 -2.59 20.54 -12.98
CA PHE A 34 -2.99 20.43 -11.57
C PHE A 34 -2.17 19.36 -10.84
N LEU A 35 -1.99 18.17 -11.40
CA LEU A 35 -1.21 17.10 -10.79
C LEU A 35 0.26 17.49 -10.67
N ILE A 36 0.88 18.02 -11.72
CA ILE A 36 2.28 18.45 -11.68
C ILE A 36 2.48 19.55 -10.64
N ALA A 37 1.59 20.55 -10.60
CA ALA A 37 1.66 21.62 -9.62
C ALA A 37 1.54 21.11 -8.17
N ASN A 38 0.63 20.14 -7.94
CA ASN A 38 0.47 19.51 -6.62
C ASN A 38 1.68 18.67 -6.24
N VAL A 39 2.32 17.96 -7.17
CA VAL A 39 3.57 17.23 -6.89
C VAL A 39 4.70 18.18 -6.48
N LEU A 40 4.88 19.30 -7.19
CA LEU A 40 5.88 20.30 -6.81
C LEU A 40 5.60 20.89 -5.42
N LEU A 41 4.33 21.16 -5.12
CA LEU A 41 3.92 21.64 -3.81
C LEU A 41 4.14 20.56 -2.72
N ALA A 42 3.81 19.30 -3.01
CA ALA A 42 4.00 18.17 -2.10
C ALA A 42 5.48 17.98 -1.74
N LEU A 43 6.36 18.03 -2.71
CA LEU A 43 7.81 17.99 -2.49
C LEU A 43 8.30 19.10 -1.54
N TRP A 44 7.81 20.31 -1.74
CA TRP A 44 8.17 21.42 -0.87
C TRP A 44 7.62 21.24 0.55
N VAL A 45 6.33 20.89 0.69
CA VAL A 45 5.68 20.66 1.99
C VAL A 45 6.37 19.52 2.74
N GLU A 46 6.67 18.42 2.06
CA GLU A 46 7.34 17.26 2.66
C GLU A 46 8.72 17.63 3.19
N ARG A 47 9.59 18.23 2.37
CA ARG A 47 10.94 18.61 2.79
C ARG A 47 10.94 19.61 3.94
N ARG A 48 10.02 20.58 3.90
CA ARG A 48 9.91 21.61 4.95
C ARG A 48 9.23 21.06 6.20
N GLY A 49 8.19 20.23 6.05
CA GLY A 49 7.50 19.57 7.16
C GLY A 49 8.42 18.62 7.91
N LEU A 50 9.09 17.71 7.20
CA LEU A 50 10.09 16.80 7.78
C LEU A 50 11.25 17.57 8.43
N GLY A 51 11.74 18.63 7.80
CA GLY A 51 12.79 19.47 8.38
C GLY A 51 12.37 20.03 9.74
N ARG A 52 11.17 20.59 9.86
CA ARG A 52 10.66 21.12 11.14
C ARG A 52 10.44 20.02 12.20
N MET A 53 9.91 18.87 11.80
CA MET A 53 9.73 17.72 12.72
C MET A 53 11.06 17.17 13.24
N GLN A 54 12.12 17.26 12.42
CA GLN A 54 13.50 16.86 12.76
C GLN A 54 14.33 17.99 13.35
N THR A 55 13.73 19.13 13.75
CA THR A 55 14.39 20.31 14.31
C THR A 55 15.50 20.91 13.42
N ARG A 56 15.39 20.75 12.10
CA ARG A 56 16.34 21.33 11.12
C ARG A 56 15.62 22.28 10.15
N PRO A 57 16.30 23.30 9.64
CA PRO A 57 15.73 24.16 8.60
C PRO A 57 15.51 23.34 7.31
N GLY A 58 14.30 23.43 6.73
CA GLY A 58 14.03 22.95 5.38
C GLY A 58 14.63 23.89 4.32
N PRO A 59 14.30 23.70 3.01
CA PRO A 59 14.78 24.56 1.95
C PRO A 59 14.37 26.02 2.19
N ASN A 60 15.34 26.96 2.13
CA ASN A 60 15.14 28.38 2.42
C ASN A 60 15.66 29.32 1.32
N VAL A 61 16.58 28.87 0.46
CA VAL A 61 17.37 29.74 -0.42
C VAL A 61 16.70 30.02 -1.76
N ALA A 62 16.03 29.01 -2.36
CA ALA A 62 15.44 29.15 -3.69
C ALA A 62 14.04 29.78 -3.62
N GLY A 63 13.95 31.10 -3.79
CA GLY A 63 12.72 31.88 -3.72
C GLY A 63 12.15 32.08 -2.32
N PRO A 64 10.92 32.65 -2.20
CA PRO A 64 10.31 32.87 -0.90
C PRO A 64 10.09 31.55 -0.18
N LEU A 65 10.71 31.42 1.00
CA LEU A 65 10.63 30.21 1.84
C LEU A 65 11.10 28.91 1.15
N GLY A 66 11.92 28.98 0.09
CA GLY A 66 12.40 27.82 -0.66
C GLY A 66 11.38 27.17 -1.58
N LEU A 67 10.30 27.86 -1.97
CA LEU A 67 9.23 27.32 -2.80
C LEU A 67 9.72 26.87 -4.20
N PHE A 68 10.68 27.61 -4.78
CA PHE A 68 11.25 27.31 -6.10
C PHE A 68 12.27 26.16 -6.09
N GLN A 69 12.55 25.56 -4.94
CA GLN A 69 13.50 24.44 -4.86
C GLN A 69 13.01 23.23 -5.68
N ALA A 70 11.70 22.93 -5.65
CA ALA A 70 11.12 21.83 -6.41
C ALA A 70 11.28 22.05 -7.93
N PHE A 71 11.13 23.28 -8.42
CA PHE A 71 11.39 23.62 -9.82
C PHE A 71 12.87 23.50 -10.19
N ALA A 72 13.77 23.92 -9.29
CA ALA A 72 15.20 23.78 -9.50
C ALA A 72 15.62 22.30 -9.58
N ASP A 73 15.02 21.45 -8.74
CA ASP A 73 15.27 20.01 -8.77
C ASP A 73 14.73 19.36 -10.07
N ALA A 74 13.55 19.75 -10.54
CA ALA A 74 13.01 19.32 -11.83
C ALA A 74 13.90 19.78 -12.99
N GLY A 75 14.33 21.05 -12.99
CA GLY A 75 15.27 21.58 -13.98
C GLY A 75 16.61 20.85 -13.99
N LYS A 76 17.15 20.54 -12.80
CA LYS A 76 18.37 19.74 -12.69
C LYS A 76 18.22 18.36 -13.35
N LEU A 77 17.08 17.68 -13.17
CA LEU A 77 16.83 16.37 -13.79
C LEU A 77 16.72 16.48 -15.32
N LEU A 78 16.16 17.59 -15.84
CA LEU A 78 16.07 17.84 -17.29
C LEU A 78 17.43 18.00 -17.96
N PHE A 79 18.36 18.72 -17.31
CA PHE A 79 19.68 19.04 -17.87
C PHE A 79 20.77 18.04 -17.46
N LYS A 80 20.46 17.08 -16.58
CA LYS A 80 21.41 16.06 -16.16
C LYS A 80 21.70 15.11 -17.31
N GLU A 81 22.98 14.69 -17.43
CA GLU A 81 23.40 13.69 -18.41
C GLU A 81 22.59 12.41 -18.26
N ASP A 82 22.07 11.91 -19.37
CA ASP A 82 21.31 10.67 -19.43
C ASP A 82 22.26 9.49 -19.63
N MET A 83 22.39 8.67 -18.58
CA MET A 83 23.21 7.47 -18.62
C MET A 83 22.31 6.25 -18.69
N TRP A 84 22.80 5.23 -19.37
CA TRP A 84 22.18 3.91 -19.40
C TRP A 84 23.18 2.80 -19.22
N THR A 85 22.75 1.72 -18.62
CA THR A 85 23.58 0.54 -18.45
C THR A 85 23.83 -0.14 -19.79
N ARG A 86 25.08 -0.48 -20.11
CA ARG A 86 25.46 -1.07 -21.40
C ARG A 86 24.70 -2.35 -21.75
N ARG A 87 24.27 -3.12 -20.74
CA ARG A 87 23.54 -4.38 -20.88
C ARG A 87 22.02 -4.21 -20.88
N ALA A 88 21.49 -3.01 -20.62
CA ALA A 88 20.06 -2.76 -20.52
C ALA A 88 19.35 -2.96 -21.87
N GLU A 89 18.14 -3.48 -21.82
CA GLU A 89 17.26 -3.62 -22.97
C GLU A 89 16.56 -2.28 -23.24
N ARG A 90 17.05 -1.55 -24.25
CA ARG A 90 16.72 -0.16 -24.50
C ARG A 90 15.20 0.12 -24.60
N PHE A 91 14.48 -0.69 -25.33
CA PHE A 91 13.03 -0.47 -25.53
C PHE A 91 12.27 -0.54 -24.21
N LEU A 92 12.46 -1.61 -23.43
CA LEU A 92 11.80 -1.77 -22.11
C LEU A 92 12.29 -0.74 -21.10
N TYR A 93 13.56 -0.35 -21.17
CA TYR A 93 14.14 0.64 -20.27
C TYR A 93 13.51 2.04 -20.42
N PHE A 94 13.07 2.42 -21.63
CA PHE A 94 12.31 3.66 -21.84
C PHE A 94 10.80 3.48 -21.61
N LEU A 95 10.26 2.33 -21.97
CA LEU A 95 8.82 2.06 -21.86
C LEU A 95 8.36 1.95 -20.39
N ALA A 96 9.19 1.37 -19.52
CA ALA A 96 8.80 1.12 -18.15
C ALA A 96 8.42 2.39 -17.35
N PRO A 97 9.23 3.45 -17.28
CA PRO A 97 8.85 4.70 -16.62
C PRO A 97 7.66 5.39 -17.29
N ALA A 98 7.52 5.24 -18.63
CA ALA A 98 6.37 5.80 -19.34
C ALA A 98 5.06 5.10 -18.95
N ILE A 99 5.04 3.76 -18.79
CA ILE A 99 3.88 3.01 -18.30
C ILE A 99 3.52 3.45 -16.88
N ALA A 100 4.50 3.55 -15.97
CA ALA A 100 4.25 3.98 -14.60
C ALA A 100 3.63 5.37 -14.53
N ALA A 101 4.19 6.33 -15.29
CA ALA A 101 3.65 7.67 -15.34
C ALA A 101 2.27 7.72 -16.00
N PHE A 102 2.06 7.03 -17.14
CA PHE A 102 0.78 6.97 -17.81
C PHE A 102 -0.31 6.43 -16.88
N ALA A 103 -0.05 5.34 -16.17
CA ALA A 103 -0.96 4.77 -15.20
C ALA A 103 -1.32 5.79 -14.11
N ALA A 104 -0.31 6.43 -13.49
CA ALA A 104 -0.54 7.39 -12.42
C ALA A 104 -1.42 8.58 -12.85
N PHE A 105 -1.18 9.16 -14.02
CA PHE A 105 -1.98 10.28 -14.53
C PHE A 105 -3.39 9.87 -14.96
N SER A 106 -3.57 8.66 -15.51
CA SER A 106 -4.85 8.20 -16.05
C SER A 106 -5.92 7.99 -14.98
N VAL A 107 -5.55 7.68 -13.75
CA VAL A 107 -6.48 7.50 -12.63
C VAL A 107 -7.36 8.74 -12.42
N TYR A 108 -6.82 9.94 -12.57
CA TYR A 108 -7.57 11.19 -12.37
C TYR A 108 -8.65 11.45 -13.42
N ALA A 109 -8.67 10.73 -14.52
CA ALA A 109 -9.71 10.88 -15.54
C ALA A 109 -11.13 10.61 -15.02
N VAL A 110 -11.26 9.72 -14.03
CA VAL A 110 -12.56 9.29 -13.48
C VAL A 110 -12.83 9.81 -12.05
N ILE A 111 -11.96 10.65 -11.51
CA ILE A 111 -12.13 11.21 -10.17
C ILE A 111 -12.93 12.52 -10.25
N PRO A 112 -14.10 12.65 -9.56
CA PRO A 112 -14.90 13.86 -9.54
C PRO A 112 -14.26 14.91 -8.63
N MET A 113 -13.73 15.98 -9.21
CA MET A 113 -13.07 17.08 -8.47
C MET A 113 -14.07 18.14 -7.96
N GLY A 114 -15.29 18.16 -8.48
CA GLY A 114 -16.31 19.12 -8.10
C GLY A 114 -17.67 18.85 -8.72
N PRO A 115 -18.69 19.66 -8.35
CA PRO A 115 -20.03 19.58 -8.90
C PRO A 115 -20.07 20.05 -10.36
N ASN A 116 -21.28 20.06 -10.93
CA ASN A 116 -21.51 20.66 -12.24
C ASN A 116 -21.29 22.18 -12.17
N VAL A 117 -20.44 22.70 -13.05
CA VAL A 117 -20.08 24.13 -13.12
C VAL A 117 -20.28 24.64 -14.55
N SER A 118 -20.70 25.88 -14.70
CA SER A 118 -20.78 26.52 -16.02
C SER A 118 -19.40 27.06 -16.44
N ILE A 119 -18.86 26.54 -17.54
CA ILE A 119 -17.62 26.99 -18.16
C ILE A 119 -17.97 27.53 -19.54
N PHE A 120 -17.73 28.80 -19.82
CA PHE A 120 -18.07 29.48 -21.08
C PHE A 120 -19.54 29.28 -21.51
N GLY A 121 -20.47 29.22 -20.54
CA GLY A 121 -21.90 29.04 -20.81
C GLY A 121 -22.37 27.60 -20.99
N HIS A 122 -21.49 26.60 -20.97
CA HIS A 122 -21.81 25.18 -20.97
C HIS A 122 -21.77 24.60 -19.56
N SER A 123 -22.81 23.90 -19.13
CA SER A 123 -22.81 23.17 -17.85
C SER A 123 -22.03 21.89 -18.02
N THR A 124 -21.00 21.70 -17.20
CA THR A 124 -20.12 20.54 -17.29
C THR A 124 -19.63 20.12 -15.89
N PRO A 125 -19.52 18.82 -15.57
CA PRO A 125 -18.96 18.36 -14.32
C PRO A 125 -17.43 18.56 -14.30
N LEU A 126 -16.87 18.81 -13.13
CA LEU A 126 -15.41 18.90 -12.94
C LEU A 126 -14.79 17.47 -12.87
N GLN A 127 -15.05 16.68 -13.89
CA GLN A 127 -14.58 15.32 -14.10
C GLN A 127 -14.37 15.13 -15.60
N LEU A 128 -13.38 14.33 -16.01
CA LEU A 128 -13.10 14.12 -17.43
C LEU A 128 -14.04 13.07 -18.03
N ALA A 129 -14.27 11.98 -17.31
CA ALA A 129 -15.16 10.90 -17.74
C ALA A 129 -15.83 10.26 -16.52
N ASP A 130 -17.10 9.89 -16.63
CA ASP A 130 -17.79 9.05 -15.66
C ASP A 130 -18.21 7.76 -16.33
N MET A 131 -17.89 6.64 -15.70
CA MET A 131 -18.19 5.31 -16.18
C MET A 131 -18.96 4.54 -15.10
N PRO A 132 -19.92 3.67 -15.49
CA PRO A 132 -20.63 2.83 -14.51
C PRO A 132 -19.69 1.99 -13.63
N VAL A 133 -18.48 1.69 -14.12
CA VAL A 133 -17.44 0.89 -13.44
C VAL A 133 -16.17 1.71 -13.17
N ALA A 134 -16.31 3.02 -12.94
CA ALA A 134 -15.18 3.94 -12.75
C ALA A 134 -14.20 3.48 -11.66
N SER A 135 -14.71 2.91 -10.56
CA SER A 135 -13.88 2.41 -9.47
C SER A 135 -13.03 1.21 -9.87
N LEU A 136 -13.55 0.31 -10.72
CA LEU A 136 -12.76 -0.81 -11.26
C LEU A 136 -11.70 -0.32 -12.25
N TYR A 137 -12.00 0.74 -13.01
CA TYR A 137 -11.00 1.38 -13.86
C TYR A 137 -9.82 1.90 -13.05
N ILE A 138 -10.07 2.55 -11.90
CA ILE A 138 -9.01 3.03 -11.00
C ILE A 138 -8.09 1.88 -10.58
N LEU A 139 -8.65 0.77 -10.09
CA LEU A 139 -7.88 -0.40 -9.67
C LEU A 139 -7.12 -1.04 -10.85
N ALA A 140 -7.76 -1.20 -12.00
CA ALA A 140 -7.12 -1.79 -13.17
C ALA A 140 -5.93 -0.96 -13.69
N ILE A 141 -6.05 0.37 -13.67
CA ILE A 141 -4.96 1.27 -14.07
C ILE A 141 -3.84 1.30 -13.03
N ALA A 142 -4.17 1.24 -11.73
CA ALA A 142 -3.17 1.11 -10.67
C ALA A 142 -2.34 -0.17 -10.86
N SER A 143 -3.00 -1.30 -11.10
CA SER A 143 -2.32 -2.58 -11.41
C SER A 143 -1.46 -2.51 -12.69
N LEU A 144 -1.87 -1.71 -13.70
CA LEU A 144 -1.03 -1.46 -14.89
C LEU A 144 0.28 -0.75 -14.51
N GLY A 145 0.24 0.16 -13.54
CA GLY A 145 1.42 0.85 -13.02
C GLY A 145 2.49 -0.10 -12.47
N LEU A 146 2.07 -1.23 -11.92
CA LEU A 146 2.97 -2.26 -11.43
C LEU A 146 3.89 -2.83 -12.53
N TYR A 147 3.36 -2.99 -13.75
CA TYR A 147 4.20 -3.43 -14.87
C TYR A 147 5.33 -2.46 -15.17
N GLY A 148 5.13 -1.16 -14.94
CA GLY A 148 6.20 -0.17 -15.05
C GLY A 148 7.37 -0.48 -14.10
N ILE A 149 7.08 -0.88 -12.87
CA ILE A 149 8.09 -1.24 -11.87
C ILE A 149 8.79 -2.55 -12.23
N VAL A 150 8.02 -3.60 -12.57
CA VAL A 150 8.56 -4.93 -12.92
C VAL A 150 9.45 -4.86 -14.16
N LEU A 151 8.94 -4.23 -15.23
CA LEU A 151 9.70 -4.07 -16.47
C LEU A 151 10.93 -3.18 -16.28
N GLY A 152 10.83 -2.18 -15.40
CA GLY A 152 11.95 -1.33 -15.03
C GLY A 152 13.11 -2.12 -14.43
N GLY A 153 12.84 -2.93 -13.42
CA GLY A 153 13.86 -3.80 -12.82
C GLY A 153 14.39 -4.86 -13.78
N TRP A 154 13.50 -5.47 -14.59
CA TRP A 154 13.90 -6.49 -15.58
C TRP A 154 14.81 -5.93 -16.67
N SER A 155 14.49 -4.76 -17.21
CA SER A 155 15.17 -4.15 -18.35
C SER A 155 16.64 -3.82 -18.08
N THR A 156 17.03 -3.58 -16.84
CA THR A 156 18.40 -3.22 -16.43
C THR A 156 19.39 -4.38 -16.51
N ARG A 157 18.92 -5.64 -16.50
CA ARG A 157 19.73 -6.86 -16.43
C ARG A 157 20.74 -6.86 -15.27
N SER A 158 20.43 -6.15 -14.19
CA SER A 158 21.17 -6.10 -12.95
C SER A 158 20.39 -6.83 -11.84
N THR A 159 21.08 -7.46 -10.91
CA THR A 159 20.44 -8.26 -9.84
C THR A 159 19.72 -7.40 -8.82
N LEU A 160 20.31 -6.27 -8.40
CA LEU A 160 19.71 -5.40 -7.38
C LEU A 160 18.38 -4.77 -7.83
N PRO A 161 18.26 -4.15 -9.03
CA PRO A 161 16.99 -3.65 -9.53
C PRO A 161 15.93 -4.73 -9.70
N LEU A 162 16.33 -5.95 -10.11
CA LEU A 162 15.41 -7.07 -10.26
C LEU A 162 14.82 -7.49 -8.89
N TYR A 163 15.66 -7.64 -7.86
CA TYR A 163 15.20 -7.94 -6.51
C TYR A 163 14.29 -6.82 -5.96
N GLY A 164 14.64 -5.55 -6.19
CA GLY A 164 13.80 -4.42 -5.82
C GLY A 164 12.43 -4.47 -6.50
N ALA A 165 12.39 -4.75 -7.80
CA ALA A 165 11.15 -4.87 -8.57
C ALA A 165 10.27 -6.03 -8.08
N VAL A 166 10.83 -7.20 -7.82
CA VAL A 166 10.09 -8.37 -7.29
C VAL A 166 9.53 -8.08 -5.90
N ARG A 167 10.30 -7.46 -5.02
CA ARG A 167 9.83 -7.04 -3.68
C ARG A 167 8.68 -6.04 -3.77
N SER A 168 8.82 -5.01 -4.61
CA SER A 168 7.79 -4.01 -4.83
C SER A 168 6.52 -4.63 -5.41
N SER A 169 6.63 -5.52 -6.38
CA SER A 169 5.47 -6.19 -6.98
C SER A 169 4.71 -7.05 -5.97
N ALA A 170 5.42 -7.83 -5.16
CA ALA A 170 4.80 -8.64 -4.11
C ALA A 170 4.07 -7.77 -3.07
N GLN A 171 4.65 -6.62 -2.71
CA GLN A 171 4.04 -5.64 -1.82
C GLN A 171 2.75 -5.08 -2.40
N VAL A 172 2.82 -4.48 -3.59
CA VAL A 172 1.67 -3.81 -4.23
C VAL A 172 0.53 -4.80 -4.44
N ILE A 173 0.76 -6.00 -5.01
CA ILE A 173 -0.27 -7.02 -5.23
C ILE A 173 -0.98 -7.40 -3.91
N SER A 174 -0.22 -7.59 -2.83
CA SER A 174 -0.78 -8.01 -1.54
C SER A 174 -1.71 -6.94 -0.94
N TYR A 175 -1.32 -5.68 -1.03
CA TYR A 175 -2.08 -4.58 -0.43
C TYR A 175 -3.20 -4.07 -1.35
N GLU A 176 -3.04 -4.17 -2.67
CA GLU A 176 -4.10 -3.88 -3.63
C GLU A 176 -5.32 -4.79 -3.42
N LEU A 177 -5.11 -6.07 -3.13
CA LEU A 177 -6.21 -7.00 -2.79
C LEU A 177 -6.97 -6.56 -1.53
N ALA A 178 -6.26 -6.18 -0.46
CA ALA A 178 -6.90 -5.70 0.76
C ALA A 178 -7.62 -4.37 0.55
N MET A 179 -7.03 -3.46 -0.23
CA MET A 179 -7.65 -2.20 -0.62
C MET A 179 -8.91 -2.43 -1.46
N GLY A 180 -8.85 -3.32 -2.44
CA GLY A 180 -9.99 -3.70 -3.26
C GLY A 180 -11.16 -4.22 -2.41
N LEU A 181 -10.91 -5.11 -1.44
CA LEU A 181 -11.94 -5.61 -0.52
C LEU A 181 -12.56 -4.49 0.33
N SER A 182 -11.76 -3.51 0.77
CA SER A 182 -12.28 -2.37 1.50
C SER A 182 -13.20 -1.49 0.63
N LEU A 183 -12.84 -1.27 -0.65
CA LEU A 183 -13.65 -0.52 -1.61
C LEU A 183 -14.92 -1.25 -2.01
N VAL A 184 -14.92 -2.58 -2.11
CA VAL A 184 -16.13 -3.37 -2.37
C VAL A 184 -17.18 -3.15 -1.28
N SER A 185 -16.79 -2.94 -0.02
CA SER A 185 -17.74 -2.59 1.05
C SER A 185 -18.42 -1.24 0.81
N VAL A 186 -17.72 -0.28 0.19
CA VAL A 186 -18.29 1.00 -0.25
C VAL A 186 -19.28 0.78 -1.41
N PHE A 187 -18.94 -0.06 -2.38
CA PHE A 187 -19.82 -0.35 -3.52
C PHE A 187 -21.11 -1.07 -3.09
N LEU A 188 -21.05 -1.94 -2.08
CA LEU A 188 -22.23 -2.57 -1.50
C LEU A 188 -23.14 -1.55 -0.82
N MET A 189 -22.57 -0.53 -0.18
CA MET A 189 -23.36 0.53 0.45
C MET A 189 -23.99 1.47 -0.56
N SER A 190 -23.25 1.88 -1.59
CA SER A 190 -23.75 2.80 -2.63
C SER A 190 -24.70 2.15 -3.63
N GLY A 191 -24.53 0.83 -3.87
CA GLY A 191 -25.21 0.13 -4.96
C GLY A 191 -24.71 0.47 -6.36
N THR A 192 -23.58 1.18 -6.48
CA THR A 192 -22.99 1.64 -7.74
C THR A 192 -21.46 1.64 -7.64
N MET A 193 -20.77 1.56 -8.78
CA MET A 193 -19.31 1.68 -8.90
C MET A 193 -18.89 2.97 -9.61
N SER A 194 -19.84 3.84 -10.02
CA SER A 194 -19.55 5.16 -10.57
C SER A 194 -19.08 6.09 -9.45
N THR A 195 -17.97 6.77 -9.65
CA THR A 195 -17.37 7.68 -8.65
C THR A 195 -18.26 8.88 -8.36
N SER A 196 -18.93 9.43 -9.36
CA SER A 196 -19.85 10.57 -9.18
C SER A 196 -21.08 10.18 -8.35
N GLN A 197 -21.68 9.02 -8.63
CA GLN A 197 -22.84 8.51 -7.89
C GLN A 197 -22.47 8.12 -6.46
N ILE A 198 -21.28 7.58 -6.24
CA ILE A 198 -20.76 7.28 -4.89
C ILE A 198 -20.65 8.56 -4.07
N VAL A 199 -20.13 9.64 -4.64
CA VAL A 199 -20.07 10.95 -3.98
C VAL A 199 -21.48 11.49 -3.69
N ALA A 200 -22.40 11.44 -4.67
CA ALA A 200 -23.78 11.86 -4.49
C ALA A 200 -24.51 11.10 -3.35
N ALA A 201 -24.26 9.78 -3.24
CA ALA A 201 -24.86 8.95 -2.19
C ALA A 201 -24.38 9.30 -0.76
N GLN A 202 -23.26 10.02 -0.61
CA GLN A 202 -22.68 10.43 0.67
C GLN A 202 -23.19 11.80 1.17
N GLY A 203 -24.30 12.32 0.63
CA GLY A 203 -24.78 13.66 0.94
C GLY A 203 -25.16 13.90 2.40
N GLN A 204 -25.61 12.87 3.12
CA GLN A 204 -26.02 13.00 4.54
C GLN A 204 -24.87 12.72 5.52
N PHE A 205 -24.16 11.63 5.34
CA PHE A 205 -23.07 11.19 6.21
C PHE A 205 -21.89 10.64 5.41
N TRP A 206 -20.71 10.97 5.83
CA TRP A 206 -19.49 10.39 5.27
C TRP A 206 -19.36 8.91 5.64
N TRP A 207 -19.07 8.08 4.69
CA TRP A 207 -18.93 6.65 4.93
C TRP A 207 -17.67 6.27 5.73
N ALA A 208 -16.75 7.20 5.91
CA ALA A 208 -15.63 7.03 6.84
C ALA A 208 -16.09 6.68 8.27
N PHE A 209 -17.26 7.17 8.70
CA PHE A 209 -17.80 6.86 10.03
C PHE A 209 -18.58 5.54 10.04
N THR A 210 -19.41 5.29 9.04
CA THR A 210 -20.24 4.08 8.98
C THR A 210 -19.45 2.84 8.60
N LEU A 211 -18.44 2.99 7.72
CA LEU A 211 -17.53 1.94 7.28
C LEU A 211 -16.12 2.14 7.86
N PHE A 212 -16.04 2.58 9.13
CA PHE A 212 -14.76 2.90 9.78
C PHE A 212 -13.70 1.81 9.65
N PRO A 213 -14.00 0.51 9.85
CA PRO A 213 -13.01 -0.55 9.67
C PRO A 213 -12.51 -0.66 8.23
N ALA A 214 -13.40 -0.53 7.23
CA ALA A 214 -12.99 -0.51 5.82
C ALA A 214 -12.09 0.69 5.53
N PHE A 215 -12.40 1.85 6.10
CA PHE A 215 -11.57 3.05 5.96
C PHE A 215 -10.17 2.86 6.56
N VAL A 216 -10.05 2.25 7.75
CA VAL A 216 -8.75 1.94 8.38
C VAL A 216 -7.95 0.95 7.51
N ILE A 217 -8.59 -0.12 7.02
CA ILE A 217 -7.96 -1.08 6.11
C ILE A 217 -7.49 -0.38 4.84
N TYR A 218 -8.32 0.49 4.27
CA TYR A 218 -7.96 1.31 3.12
C TYR A 218 -6.72 2.16 3.39
N CYS A 219 -6.68 2.91 4.50
CA CYS A 219 -5.53 3.75 4.84
C CYS A 219 -4.22 2.96 4.97
N ILE A 220 -4.27 1.79 5.63
CA ILE A 220 -3.10 0.92 5.77
C ILE A 220 -2.68 0.38 4.39
N SER A 221 -3.62 -0.11 3.59
CA SER A 221 -3.34 -0.64 2.26
C SER A 221 -2.81 0.42 1.31
N ALA A 222 -3.38 1.60 1.36
CA ALA A 222 -2.99 2.76 0.57
C ALA A 222 -1.55 3.20 0.83
N THR A 223 -1.10 3.22 2.10
CA THR A 223 0.31 3.50 2.42
C THR A 223 1.24 2.42 1.88
N GLY A 224 0.80 1.17 1.86
CA GLY A 224 1.52 0.04 1.26
C GLY A 224 1.62 0.11 -0.25
N GLU A 225 0.57 0.55 -0.94
CA GLU A 225 0.53 0.70 -2.40
C GLU A 225 1.46 1.80 -2.91
N VAL A 226 1.52 2.92 -2.18
CA VAL A 226 2.36 4.08 -2.54
C VAL A 226 3.82 3.88 -2.15
N ASN A 227 4.20 2.74 -1.57
CA ASN A 227 5.57 2.45 -1.14
C ASN A 227 6.15 3.51 -0.17
N ARG A 228 5.31 4.14 0.67
CA ARG A 228 5.76 5.13 1.65
C ARG A 228 5.99 4.52 3.03
N LEU A 229 6.88 5.11 3.81
CA LEU A 229 7.07 4.72 5.21
C LEU A 229 5.73 4.71 5.96
N PRO A 230 5.43 3.67 6.73
CA PRO A 230 6.33 2.63 7.26
C PRO A 230 6.63 1.46 6.31
N PHE A 231 6.09 1.43 5.10
CA PHE A 231 6.13 0.31 4.14
C PHE A 231 7.05 0.57 2.93
N ASP A 232 8.08 1.37 3.10
CA ASP A 232 9.08 1.70 2.08
C ASP A 232 10.11 0.55 1.93
N LEU A 233 9.64 -0.57 1.39
CA LEU A 233 10.46 -1.75 1.16
C LEU A 233 11.20 -1.75 -0.20
N PRO A 234 10.65 -1.14 -1.26
CA PRO A 234 11.31 -1.11 -2.56
C PRO A 234 12.55 -0.22 -2.62
N GLU A 235 12.53 0.92 -1.92
CA GLU A 235 13.67 1.85 -1.90
C GLU A 235 14.73 1.48 -0.88
N ALA A 236 14.40 0.71 0.12
CA ALA A 236 15.25 0.16 1.18
C ALA A 236 16.76 0.49 1.04
N GLU A 237 17.15 1.78 1.17
CA GLU A 237 18.52 2.26 0.90
C GLU A 237 19.61 1.42 1.59
N GLY A 238 19.34 0.93 2.80
CA GLY A 238 20.26 0.09 3.55
C GLY A 238 20.36 -1.37 3.06
N GLU A 239 19.42 -1.86 2.22
CA GLU A 239 19.36 -3.24 1.75
C GLU A 239 19.60 -3.36 0.24
N ILE A 240 18.93 -2.53 -0.57
CA ILE A 240 18.85 -2.67 -2.05
C ILE A 240 19.27 -1.38 -2.77
N VAL A 241 19.85 -0.40 -2.09
CA VAL A 241 20.31 0.90 -2.59
C VAL A 241 19.14 1.80 -2.99
N ALA A 242 18.51 1.61 -4.15
CA ALA A 242 17.33 2.35 -4.63
C ALA A 242 16.34 1.42 -5.37
N GLY A 243 16.39 0.12 -5.09
CA GLY A 243 15.50 -0.87 -5.67
C GLY A 243 15.49 -0.84 -7.20
N HIS A 244 14.30 -0.84 -7.81
CA HIS A 244 14.14 -0.85 -9.27
C HIS A 244 14.66 0.41 -9.98
N MET A 245 14.84 1.54 -9.26
CA MET A 245 15.31 2.81 -9.82
C MET A 245 16.85 2.93 -9.85
N THR A 246 17.59 1.98 -9.28
CA THR A 246 19.05 2.07 -9.06
C THR A 246 19.84 2.44 -10.31
N GLU A 247 19.48 1.89 -11.47
CA GLU A 247 20.20 2.09 -12.74
C GLU A 247 19.63 3.27 -13.56
N TYR A 248 18.54 3.89 -13.12
CA TYR A 248 17.90 4.97 -13.84
C TYR A 248 18.53 6.32 -13.51
N SER A 249 18.71 7.17 -14.53
CA SER A 249 19.28 8.51 -14.40
C SER A 249 18.43 9.55 -15.12
N SER A 250 18.67 10.84 -14.82
CA SER A 250 18.07 11.98 -15.51
C SER A 250 16.54 11.96 -15.48
N MET A 251 15.87 12.28 -16.57
CA MET A 251 14.41 12.32 -16.67
C MET A 251 13.73 10.98 -16.47
N LYS A 252 14.38 9.86 -16.79
CA LYS A 252 13.80 8.53 -16.57
C LYS A 252 13.58 8.24 -15.08
N PHE A 253 14.56 8.60 -14.26
CA PHE A 253 14.40 8.60 -12.80
C PHE A 253 13.32 9.60 -12.36
N GLY A 254 13.30 10.79 -12.99
CA GLY A 254 12.28 11.82 -12.70
C GLY A 254 10.86 11.35 -12.97
N TRP A 255 10.61 10.54 -14.02
CA TRP A 255 9.29 9.97 -14.32
C TRP A 255 8.81 8.98 -13.25
N TYR A 256 9.67 8.11 -12.74
CA TYR A 256 9.31 7.22 -11.63
C TYR A 256 8.97 8.01 -10.37
N TYR A 257 9.82 8.97 -10.02
CA TYR A 257 9.62 9.82 -8.86
C TYR A 257 8.34 10.66 -8.97
N LEU A 258 8.05 11.20 -10.16
CA LEU A 258 6.80 11.90 -10.44
C LEU A 258 5.59 10.99 -10.30
N SER A 259 5.65 9.76 -10.86
CA SER A 259 4.56 8.81 -10.78
C SER A 259 4.25 8.40 -9.33
N GLU A 260 5.26 8.24 -8.49
CA GLU A 260 5.10 7.94 -7.06
C GLU A 260 4.31 9.05 -6.33
N TYR A 261 4.68 10.32 -6.53
CA TYR A 261 3.94 11.43 -5.92
C TYR A 261 2.53 11.61 -6.49
N VAL A 262 2.34 11.35 -7.78
CA VAL A 262 1.00 11.33 -8.37
C VAL A 262 0.17 10.19 -7.78
N ASN A 263 0.75 9.01 -7.53
CA ASN A 263 0.06 7.91 -6.85
C ASN A 263 -0.31 8.25 -5.41
N MET A 264 0.51 9.03 -4.68
CA MET A 264 0.10 9.57 -3.37
C MET A 264 -1.15 10.45 -3.49
N LEU A 265 -1.22 11.29 -4.51
CA LEU A 265 -2.40 12.12 -4.79
C LEU A 265 -3.60 11.24 -5.19
N ASN A 266 -3.40 10.22 -6.02
CA ASN A 266 -4.44 9.27 -6.44
C ASN A 266 -5.10 8.60 -5.25
N VAL A 267 -4.31 8.00 -4.38
CA VAL A 267 -4.79 7.32 -3.18
C VAL A 267 -5.52 8.29 -2.25
N SER A 268 -4.99 9.50 -2.07
CA SER A 268 -5.64 10.56 -1.27
C SER A 268 -6.97 11.01 -1.89
N ALA A 269 -7.04 11.11 -3.22
CA ALA A 269 -8.25 11.46 -3.94
C ALA A 269 -9.29 10.34 -3.87
N VAL A 270 -8.89 9.08 -4.01
CA VAL A 270 -9.78 7.92 -3.84
C VAL A 270 -10.30 7.83 -2.40
N ALA A 271 -9.47 8.04 -1.37
CA ALA A 271 -9.92 8.14 0.01
C ALA A 271 -11.01 9.22 0.18
N THR A 272 -10.78 10.38 -0.41
CA THR A 272 -11.71 11.52 -0.36
C THR A 272 -13.04 11.20 -1.06
N THR A 273 -13.01 10.60 -2.23
CA THR A 273 -14.22 10.26 -3.02
C THR A 273 -15.02 9.13 -2.40
N MET A 274 -14.35 8.08 -1.90
CA MET A 274 -15.00 6.86 -1.42
C MET A 274 -15.50 6.97 0.02
N PHE A 275 -14.80 7.72 0.88
CA PHE A 275 -15.09 7.74 2.31
C PHE A 275 -15.48 9.11 2.86
N PHE A 276 -15.04 10.20 2.25
CA PHE A 276 -15.25 11.57 2.77
C PHE A 276 -16.18 12.43 1.92
N GLY A 277 -17.00 11.82 1.09
CA GLY A 277 -18.01 12.53 0.30
C GLY A 277 -17.43 13.45 -0.78
N GLY A 278 -16.23 13.14 -1.30
CA GLY A 278 -15.63 13.88 -2.41
C GLY A 278 -15.58 15.39 -2.17
N TRP A 279 -16.23 16.13 -3.05
CA TRP A 279 -16.28 17.60 -3.06
C TRP A 279 -17.29 18.23 -2.09
N HIS A 280 -18.07 17.44 -1.33
CA HIS A 280 -19.02 17.98 -0.33
C HIS A 280 -18.29 18.71 0.79
N ALA A 281 -18.84 19.82 1.27
CA ALA A 281 -18.31 20.53 2.44
C ALA A 281 -18.37 19.64 3.70
N PRO A 282 -17.43 19.77 4.64
CA PRO A 282 -17.48 19.06 5.91
C PRO A 282 -18.64 19.54 6.78
N TRP A 283 -19.21 18.63 7.57
CA TRP A 283 -20.16 19.00 8.60
C TRP A 283 -19.49 19.94 9.64
N PRO A 284 -20.09 21.07 10.09
CA PRO A 284 -21.45 21.56 9.84
C PRO A 284 -21.62 22.46 8.60
N LEU A 285 -20.57 22.75 7.83
CA LEU A 285 -20.59 23.65 6.68
C LEU A 285 -21.42 23.13 5.50
N SER A 286 -21.72 21.81 5.49
CA SER A 286 -22.56 21.16 4.47
C SER A 286 -23.98 21.72 4.37
N HIS A 287 -24.48 22.41 5.43
CA HIS A 287 -25.82 23.02 5.43
C HIS A 287 -25.88 24.38 4.74
N VAL A 288 -24.76 24.96 4.35
CA VAL A 288 -24.68 26.24 3.67
C VAL A 288 -24.62 26.02 2.16
N GLU A 289 -25.72 26.26 1.44
CA GLU A 289 -25.79 26.04 -0.01
C GLU A 289 -24.71 26.77 -0.80
N PHE A 290 -24.39 28.02 -0.40
CA PHE A 290 -23.35 28.82 -1.03
C PHE A 290 -21.99 28.09 -1.05
N LEU A 291 -21.64 27.36 0.03
CA LEU A 291 -20.37 26.64 0.16
C LEU A 291 -20.35 25.27 -0.55
N ASN A 292 -21.51 24.77 -0.96
CA ASN A 292 -21.65 23.51 -1.68
C ASN A 292 -21.89 23.70 -3.19
N SER A 293 -22.05 24.93 -3.66
CA SER A 293 -22.33 25.25 -5.06
C SER A 293 -21.10 25.74 -5.81
N GLY A 294 -21.06 25.49 -7.13
CA GLY A 294 -20.05 26.02 -8.03
C GLY A 294 -18.63 25.57 -7.71
N TRP A 295 -17.68 26.49 -7.76
CA TRP A 295 -16.24 26.22 -7.62
C TRP A 295 -15.80 25.86 -6.19
N TRP A 296 -16.63 26.09 -5.17
CA TRP A 296 -16.31 25.75 -3.78
C TRP A 296 -16.09 24.25 -3.57
N GLY A 297 -16.81 23.41 -4.32
CA GLY A 297 -16.60 21.96 -4.26
C GLY A 297 -15.17 21.55 -4.56
N MET A 298 -14.54 22.17 -5.56
CA MET A 298 -13.14 21.90 -5.90
C MET A 298 -12.18 22.29 -4.75
N LEU A 299 -12.47 23.39 -4.04
CA LEU A 299 -11.67 23.81 -2.88
C LEU A 299 -11.76 22.78 -1.74
N TRP A 300 -12.98 22.29 -1.43
CA TRP A 300 -13.16 21.27 -0.39
C TRP A 300 -12.47 19.95 -0.75
N PHE A 301 -12.58 19.55 -2.00
CA PHE A 301 -11.87 18.37 -2.51
C PHE A 301 -10.36 18.51 -2.36
N PHE A 302 -9.80 19.64 -2.76
CA PHE A 302 -8.39 19.95 -2.60
C PHE A 302 -7.93 19.91 -1.14
N LEU A 303 -8.67 20.55 -0.22
CA LEU A 303 -8.34 20.55 1.21
C LEU A 303 -8.35 19.16 1.81
N LYS A 304 -9.30 18.30 1.43
CA LYS A 304 -9.37 16.90 1.91
C LYS A 304 -8.23 16.07 1.36
N ILE A 305 -7.87 16.20 0.08
CA ILE A 305 -6.69 15.54 -0.49
C ILE A 305 -5.44 15.93 0.30
N TRP A 306 -5.26 17.22 0.57
CA TRP A 306 -4.10 17.69 1.32
C TRP A 306 -4.08 17.26 2.78
N PHE A 307 -5.23 17.01 3.37
CA PHE A 307 -5.32 16.36 4.69
C PHE A 307 -4.72 14.95 4.65
N PHE A 308 -5.09 14.12 3.66
CA PHE A 308 -4.51 12.78 3.50
C PHE A 308 -3.03 12.82 3.10
N MET A 309 -2.67 13.72 2.21
CA MET A 309 -1.26 13.95 1.85
C MET A 309 -0.42 14.30 3.07
N PHE A 310 -0.91 15.19 3.92
CA PHE A 310 -0.24 15.54 5.17
C PHE A 310 -0.12 14.34 6.10
N LEU A 311 -1.15 13.51 6.21
CA LEU A 311 -1.13 12.28 7.00
C LEU A 311 -0.03 11.31 6.50
N LEU A 312 0.09 11.11 5.19
CA LEU A 312 1.14 10.28 4.58
C LEU A 312 2.55 10.84 4.82
N ILE A 313 2.72 12.16 4.77
CA ILE A 313 3.98 12.81 5.09
C ILE A 313 4.30 12.68 6.59
N TRP A 314 3.30 12.81 7.45
CA TRP A 314 3.45 12.69 8.89
C TRP A 314 3.82 11.27 9.33
N THR A 315 3.19 10.24 8.76
CA THR A 315 3.54 8.83 9.02
C THR A 315 5.00 8.53 8.64
N ARG A 316 5.51 9.14 7.57
CA ARG A 316 6.93 9.05 7.18
C ARG A 316 7.89 9.58 8.26
N ALA A 317 7.46 10.61 9.00
CA ALA A 317 8.30 11.22 10.05
C ALA A 317 8.27 10.49 11.38
N THR A 318 7.16 9.77 11.67
CA THR A 318 6.86 9.27 13.02
C THR A 318 6.98 7.76 13.16
N LEU A 319 6.66 7.00 12.10
CA LEU A 319 6.65 5.55 12.16
C LEU A 319 7.98 4.93 11.76
N LEU A 320 8.33 3.85 12.46
CA LEU A 320 9.47 3.02 12.13
C LEU A 320 9.15 2.14 10.92
N ARG A 321 10.18 1.81 10.14
CA ARG A 321 10.06 0.92 8.99
C ARG A 321 9.85 -0.52 9.42
N PHE A 322 8.91 -1.21 8.77
CA PHE A 322 8.69 -2.64 8.95
C PHE A 322 9.72 -3.46 8.17
N ARG A 323 10.06 -4.63 8.71
CA ARG A 323 10.80 -5.63 7.97
C ARG A 323 9.87 -6.32 6.96
N TYR A 324 10.42 -6.78 5.84
CA TYR A 324 9.66 -7.43 4.76
C TYR A 324 8.75 -8.57 5.26
N ASP A 325 9.27 -9.45 6.11
CA ASP A 325 8.52 -10.59 6.67
C ASP A 325 7.32 -10.14 7.52
N GLN A 326 7.54 -9.13 8.37
CA GLN A 326 6.49 -8.57 9.23
C GLN A 326 5.39 -7.91 8.40
N PHE A 327 5.79 -7.19 7.35
CA PHE A 327 4.89 -6.53 6.45
C PHE A 327 4.03 -7.51 5.65
N MET A 328 4.62 -8.58 5.08
CA MET A 328 3.88 -9.61 4.36
C MET A 328 2.95 -10.41 5.29
N ASN A 329 3.39 -10.72 6.51
CA ASN A 329 2.57 -11.34 7.52
C ASN A 329 1.37 -10.46 7.92
N LEU A 330 1.57 -9.14 8.06
CA LEU A 330 0.49 -8.18 8.34
C LEU A 330 -0.55 -8.20 7.22
N GLY A 331 -0.12 -8.12 5.94
CA GLY A 331 -1.01 -8.10 4.78
C GLY A 331 -1.83 -9.40 4.66
N TRP A 332 -1.16 -10.53 4.58
CA TRP A 332 -1.82 -11.82 4.30
C TRP A 332 -2.51 -12.45 5.49
N LYS A 333 -1.87 -12.45 6.66
CA LYS A 333 -2.42 -13.16 7.84
C LYS A 333 -3.41 -12.34 8.65
N ARG A 334 -3.32 -10.99 8.60
CA ARG A 334 -4.19 -10.12 9.42
C ARG A 334 -5.11 -9.25 8.56
N LEU A 335 -4.57 -8.44 7.67
CA LEU A 335 -5.34 -7.42 6.96
C LEU A 335 -6.36 -8.02 6.00
N MET A 336 -5.96 -9.01 5.19
CA MET A 336 -6.83 -9.66 4.22
C MET A 336 -8.00 -10.44 4.87
N PRO A 337 -7.79 -11.28 5.89
CA PRO A 337 -8.91 -11.95 6.59
C PRO A 337 -9.85 -10.97 7.27
N ILE A 338 -9.33 -9.89 7.87
CA ILE A 338 -10.16 -8.85 8.51
C ILE A 338 -10.99 -8.12 7.45
N ALA A 339 -10.39 -7.77 6.30
CA ALA A 339 -11.09 -7.12 5.20
C ALA A 339 -12.21 -7.99 4.63
N LEU A 340 -11.95 -9.29 4.45
CA LEU A 340 -12.95 -10.26 3.97
C LEU A 340 -14.07 -10.44 5.00
N GLY A 341 -13.73 -10.62 6.27
CA GLY A 341 -14.71 -10.73 7.35
C GLY A 341 -15.61 -9.49 7.45
N TRP A 342 -15.03 -8.31 7.34
CA TRP A 342 -15.77 -7.04 7.31
C TRP A 342 -16.68 -6.95 6.09
N LEU A 343 -16.20 -7.32 4.91
CA LEU A 343 -17.01 -7.33 3.68
C LEU A 343 -18.23 -8.23 3.81
N VAL A 344 -18.04 -9.47 4.29
CA VAL A 344 -19.16 -10.43 4.52
C VAL A 344 -20.16 -9.85 5.50
N LEU A 345 -19.70 -9.20 6.57
CA LEU A 345 -20.56 -8.58 7.56
C LEU A 345 -21.37 -7.42 6.97
N VAL A 346 -20.77 -6.54 6.16
CA VAL A 346 -21.48 -5.46 5.45
C VAL A 346 -22.51 -6.04 4.47
N ALA A 347 -22.16 -7.11 3.74
CA ALA A 347 -23.07 -7.77 2.82
C ALA A 347 -24.29 -8.39 3.54
N LEU A 348 -24.07 -9.03 4.69
CA LEU A 348 -25.15 -9.57 5.51
C LEU A 348 -26.09 -8.47 6.02
N VAL A 349 -25.51 -7.39 6.56
CA VAL A 349 -26.30 -6.24 7.04
C VAL A 349 -27.14 -5.65 5.92
N ARG A 350 -26.55 -5.45 4.74
CA ARG A 350 -27.26 -4.91 3.58
C ARG A 350 -28.37 -5.85 3.10
N GLY A 351 -28.11 -7.17 3.10
CA GLY A 351 -29.11 -8.18 2.78
C GLY A 351 -30.28 -8.15 3.76
N VAL A 352 -30.01 -8.12 5.07
CA VAL A 352 -31.06 -8.06 6.10
C VAL A 352 -31.87 -6.76 5.99
N THR A 353 -31.27 -5.61 5.69
CA THR A 353 -31.98 -4.34 5.51
C THR A 353 -32.98 -4.34 4.35
N GLN A 354 -32.71 -5.14 3.31
CA GLN A 354 -33.64 -5.27 2.18
C GLN A 354 -34.89 -6.08 2.55
N PHE A 355 -34.80 -7.05 3.46
CA PHE A 355 -35.90 -7.91 3.86
C PHE A 355 -36.64 -7.39 5.11
N VAL A 356 -35.94 -6.74 6.01
CA VAL A 356 -36.49 -6.23 7.27
C VAL A 356 -36.26 -4.73 7.32
N GLN A 357 -37.35 -3.95 7.36
CA GLN A 357 -37.30 -2.48 7.47
C GLN A 357 -36.84 -2.07 8.89
N LEU A 358 -35.60 -2.34 9.22
CA LEU A 358 -34.99 -1.87 10.47
C LEU A 358 -34.45 -0.47 10.32
N SER A 359 -34.52 0.33 11.38
CA SER A 359 -33.95 1.67 11.37
C SER A 359 -32.43 1.61 11.23
N THR A 360 -31.89 2.38 10.32
CA THR A 360 -30.48 2.46 9.97
C THR A 360 -29.52 2.54 11.18
N PRO A 361 -29.78 3.35 12.23
CA PRO A 361 -28.86 3.46 13.38
C PRO A 361 -28.77 2.20 14.23
N ILE A 362 -29.84 1.42 14.36
CA ILE A 362 -29.83 0.14 15.12
C ILE A 362 -28.96 -0.88 14.39
N LEU A 363 -29.00 -0.91 13.07
CA LEU A 363 -28.19 -1.79 12.25
C LEU A 363 -26.72 -1.46 12.34
N PHE A 364 -26.34 -0.19 12.23
CA PHE A 364 -24.94 0.22 12.37
C PHE A 364 -24.43 -0.03 13.80
N GLY A 365 -25.25 0.17 14.82
CA GLY A 365 -24.90 -0.20 16.20
C GLY A 365 -24.63 -1.69 16.36
N SER A 366 -25.48 -2.57 15.80
CA SER A 366 -25.30 -4.02 15.87
C SER A 366 -24.06 -4.50 15.11
N VAL A 367 -23.77 -3.91 13.97
CA VAL A 367 -22.55 -4.17 13.18
C VAL A 367 -21.30 -3.76 13.94
N GLY A 368 -21.32 -2.61 14.57
CA GLY A 368 -20.21 -2.12 15.40
C GLY A 368 -19.93 -3.06 16.59
N VAL A 369 -20.97 -3.54 17.25
CA VAL A 369 -20.85 -4.52 18.34
C VAL A 369 -20.28 -5.84 17.84
N LEU A 370 -20.79 -6.39 16.73
CA LEU A 370 -20.27 -7.65 16.14
C LEU A 370 -18.80 -7.52 15.74
N PHE A 371 -18.41 -6.38 15.18
CA PHE A 371 -17.03 -6.13 14.82
C PHE A 371 -16.11 -6.03 16.06
N LEU A 372 -16.55 -5.34 17.11
CA LEU A 372 -15.81 -5.29 18.38
C LEU A 372 -15.66 -6.68 19.01
N VAL A 373 -16.73 -7.49 18.99
CA VAL A 373 -16.68 -8.88 19.48
C VAL A 373 -15.69 -9.69 18.66
N ALA A 374 -15.68 -9.55 17.32
CA ALA A 374 -14.72 -10.23 16.46
C ALA A 374 -13.26 -9.80 16.76
N LEU A 375 -13.01 -8.50 16.96
CA LEU A 375 -11.70 -8.01 17.37
C LEU A 375 -11.26 -8.56 18.72
N VAL A 376 -12.17 -8.64 19.71
CA VAL A 376 -11.88 -9.22 21.02
C VAL A 376 -11.56 -10.71 20.88
N ILE A 377 -12.31 -11.45 20.07
CA ILE A 377 -12.03 -12.86 19.79
C ILE A 377 -10.63 -13.02 19.18
N ILE A 378 -10.30 -12.23 18.17
CA ILE A 378 -8.97 -12.26 17.54
C ILE A 378 -7.88 -11.97 18.57
N TRP A 379 -8.06 -10.94 19.41
CA TRP A 379 -7.10 -10.57 20.44
C TRP A 379 -6.92 -11.65 21.52
N VAL A 380 -8.00 -12.30 21.94
CA VAL A 380 -7.95 -13.40 22.93
C VAL A 380 -7.36 -14.68 22.34
N THR A 381 -7.57 -14.90 21.04
CA THR A 381 -7.10 -16.11 20.34
C THR A 381 -5.65 -15.95 19.83
N ASP A 382 -5.15 -14.71 19.74
CA ASP A 382 -3.78 -14.42 19.35
C ASP A 382 -2.84 -14.90 20.46
N LYS A 383 -2.35 -16.14 20.33
CA LYS A 383 -1.40 -16.72 21.27
C LYS A 383 -0.10 -15.93 21.15
N PRO A 384 0.50 -15.48 22.27
CA PRO A 384 1.81 -14.87 22.21
C PRO A 384 2.78 -15.82 21.51
N GLU A 385 3.58 -15.30 20.61
CA GLU A 385 4.66 -16.07 20.00
C GLU A 385 5.49 -16.69 21.15
N PRO A 386 5.84 -17.98 21.06
CA PRO A 386 6.67 -18.60 22.08
C PRO A 386 7.95 -17.76 22.26
N GLU A 387 8.30 -17.47 23.49
CA GLU A 387 9.52 -16.71 23.80
C GLU A 387 10.69 -17.34 23.05
N PRO A 388 11.51 -16.52 22.37
CA PRO A 388 12.65 -17.04 21.63
C PRO A 388 13.52 -17.82 22.58
N ILE A 389 13.77 -19.08 22.25
CA ILE A 389 14.67 -19.97 23.03
C ILE A 389 15.98 -19.21 23.25
N PRO A 390 16.43 -19.04 24.52
CA PRO A 390 17.68 -18.34 24.82
C PRO A 390 18.83 -18.88 23.98
N ALA A 391 19.77 -18.04 23.59
CA ALA A 391 20.89 -18.43 22.74
C ALA A 391 21.71 -19.59 23.30
N SER A 392 21.73 -19.74 24.64
CA SER A 392 22.36 -20.85 25.36
C SER A 392 21.68 -22.21 25.16
N GLU A 393 20.39 -22.23 24.83
CA GLU A 393 19.59 -23.44 24.64
C GLU A 393 19.37 -23.79 23.16
N ARG A 394 19.78 -22.91 22.23
CA ARG A 394 19.70 -23.19 20.80
C ARG A 394 20.86 -24.09 20.39
N GLU A 395 20.56 -25.26 19.84
CA GLU A 395 21.58 -26.07 19.15
C GLU A 395 22.15 -25.24 18.00
N TYR A 396 23.47 -25.13 17.97
CA TYR A 396 24.18 -24.49 16.89
C TYR A 396 24.26 -25.41 15.68
N THR A 397 23.46 -25.18 14.66
CA THR A 397 23.45 -25.89 13.38
C THR A 397 24.17 -25.04 12.33
N GLY A 398 25.50 -24.95 12.44
CA GLY A 398 26.32 -24.04 11.64
C GLY A 398 26.28 -24.22 10.11
N PHE A 399 25.48 -25.17 9.61
CA PHE A 399 25.39 -25.48 8.18
C PHE A 399 23.94 -25.60 7.67
N GLU A 400 22.94 -25.37 8.49
CA GLU A 400 21.53 -25.51 8.09
C GLU A 400 21.14 -24.51 6.96
N ASP A 401 21.76 -23.33 6.98
CA ASP A 401 21.56 -22.28 5.96
C ASP A 401 22.63 -22.28 4.85
N GLY A 402 23.48 -23.31 4.78
CA GLY A 402 24.50 -23.43 3.74
C GLY A 402 25.79 -22.63 3.96
N PHE A 403 25.84 -21.75 4.98
CA PHE A 403 27.04 -20.98 5.32
C PHE A 403 27.52 -21.28 6.74
N PRO A 404 28.85 -21.41 6.99
CA PRO A 404 29.33 -21.55 8.34
C PRO A 404 29.14 -20.25 9.13
N VAL A 405 28.25 -20.27 10.10
CA VAL A 405 28.00 -19.14 11.00
C VAL A 405 28.73 -19.43 12.34
N PRO A 406 29.49 -18.49 12.90
CA PRO A 406 30.11 -18.68 14.19
C PRO A 406 29.06 -18.81 15.31
N PRO A 407 29.28 -19.69 16.30
CA PRO A 407 28.33 -19.85 17.41
C PRO A 407 28.25 -18.57 18.24
N LEU A 408 27.05 -18.23 18.68
CA LEU A 408 26.85 -17.14 19.62
C LEU A 408 27.41 -17.54 21.01
N PRO A 409 27.78 -16.54 21.86
CA PRO A 409 28.24 -16.83 23.22
C PRO A 409 27.21 -17.67 23.98
N GLY A 410 27.63 -18.85 24.45
CA GLY A 410 26.76 -19.80 25.16
C GLY A 410 26.10 -20.88 24.32
N GLN A 411 26.25 -20.86 22.99
CA GLN A 411 25.82 -21.97 22.13
C GLN A 411 26.87 -23.10 22.07
N THR A 412 26.43 -24.34 22.22
CA THR A 412 27.29 -25.53 22.00
C THR A 412 27.34 -25.84 20.51
N PRO A 413 28.55 -25.97 19.91
CA PRO A 413 28.69 -26.34 18.51
C PRO A 413 28.17 -27.76 18.26
N VAL A 414 27.22 -27.90 17.34
CA VAL A 414 26.78 -29.22 16.86
C VAL A 414 27.72 -29.67 15.76
N ALA A 415 28.16 -30.92 15.83
CA ALA A 415 29.06 -31.49 14.80
C ALA A 415 28.41 -31.38 13.42
N SER A 416 29.22 -30.98 12.42
CA SER A 416 28.73 -30.89 11.03
C SER A 416 28.15 -32.23 10.56
N PRO A 417 27.24 -32.26 9.57
CA PRO A 417 26.68 -33.52 9.05
C PRO A 417 27.75 -34.53 8.63
N ARG A 418 28.89 -34.06 8.12
CA ARG A 418 30.06 -34.92 7.79
C ARG A 418 30.73 -35.45 9.06
N ALA A 419 30.87 -34.62 10.09
CA ALA A 419 31.47 -35.07 11.35
C ALA A 419 30.51 -36.03 12.09
N ARG A 420 29.19 -35.83 12.04
CA ARG A 420 28.21 -36.80 12.56
C ARG A 420 28.29 -38.15 11.83
N ALA A 421 28.33 -38.16 10.51
CA ALA A 421 28.46 -39.39 9.72
C ALA A 421 29.78 -40.11 10.01
N THR A 422 30.86 -39.36 10.25
CA THR A 422 32.18 -39.96 10.64
C THR A 422 32.10 -40.53 12.06
N ILE A 423 31.46 -39.85 13.00
CA ILE A 423 31.31 -40.31 14.38
C ILE A 423 30.41 -41.55 14.42
N GLU A 424 29.29 -41.53 13.70
CA GLU A 424 28.36 -42.67 13.61
C GLU A 424 29.05 -43.87 12.92
N GLY A 425 29.80 -43.63 11.85
CA GLY A 425 30.61 -44.66 11.18
C GLY A 425 31.68 -45.24 12.09
N THR A 426 32.34 -44.39 12.89
CA THR A 426 33.36 -44.86 13.84
C THR A 426 32.75 -45.64 15.02
N LEU A 427 31.58 -45.17 15.52
CA LEU A 427 30.84 -45.88 16.55
C LEU A 427 30.32 -47.23 16.03
N ALA A 428 29.77 -47.30 14.83
CA ALA A 428 29.33 -48.55 14.22
C ALA A 428 30.49 -49.54 14.02
N THR A 429 31.64 -49.02 13.58
CA THR A 429 32.86 -49.84 13.43
C THR A 429 33.38 -50.33 14.78
N ALA A 430 33.39 -49.45 15.79
CA ALA A 430 33.82 -49.82 17.16
C ALA A 430 32.89 -50.89 17.78
N THR A 431 31.59 -50.73 17.56
CA THR A 431 30.59 -51.72 18.05
C THR A 431 30.73 -53.04 17.31
N ALA A 432 30.95 -53.04 16.01
CA ALA A 432 31.18 -54.24 15.23
C ALA A 432 32.50 -54.95 15.66
N THR A 433 33.58 -54.20 15.93
CA THR A 433 34.84 -54.74 16.41
C THR A 433 34.69 -55.30 17.85
N ALA A 434 33.97 -54.65 18.73
CA ALA A 434 33.69 -55.12 20.08
C ALA A 434 32.87 -56.43 20.05
N THR A 435 31.88 -56.52 19.17
CA THR A 435 31.05 -57.72 18.98
C THR A 435 31.89 -58.87 18.40
N ALA A 436 32.76 -58.60 17.43
CA ALA A 436 33.67 -59.58 16.86
C ALA A 436 34.70 -60.14 17.88
N THR A 437 35.24 -59.25 18.74
CA THR A 437 36.15 -59.62 19.83
C THR A 437 35.44 -60.46 20.91
N ALA A 438 34.22 -60.11 21.24
CA ALA A 438 33.40 -60.86 22.18
C ALA A 438 33.04 -62.26 21.65
N THR A 439 32.77 -62.36 20.34
CA THR A 439 32.49 -63.65 19.67
C THR A 439 33.79 -64.55 19.57
N ALA A 440 34.94 -63.91 19.30
CA ALA A 440 36.22 -64.61 19.26
C ALA A 440 36.64 -65.14 20.65
N SER A 441 36.43 -64.40 21.72
CA SER A 441 36.72 -64.88 23.09
C SER A 441 35.72 -65.95 23.60
N ALA A 442 34.52 -66.02 23.01
CA ALA A 442 33.57 -67.10 23.33
C ALA A 442 33.89 -68.44 22.62
N ILE A 443 34.68 -68.41 21.54
CA ILE A 443 35.12 -69.61 20.79
C ILE A 443 36.39 -70.24 21.35
N ASP A 444 37.23 -69.48 22.10
CA ASP A 444 38.55 -69.94 22.60
C ASP A 444 38.52 -70.51 24.03
N ASN A 445 37.33 -70.84 24.54
CA ASN A 445 37.22 -71.50 25.86
C ASN A 445 36.73 -72.93 25.68
N PRO A 446 37.68 -73.92 25.47
CA PRO A 446 37.31 -75.32 25.42
C PRO A 446 36.89 -75.76 26.84
N LYS A 447 35.71 -76.32 26.98
CA LYS A 447 35.25 -76.98 28.21
C LYS A 447 36.26 -78.09 28.57
N GLU A 448 37.02 -77.85 29.61
CA GLU A 448 37.65 -78.99 30.34
C GLU A 448 36.55 -79.81 30.97
N GLY A 449 36.50 -81.06 30.52
CA GLY A 449 35.65 -82.09 31.13
C GLY A 449 36.20 -82.44 32.51
N THR A 450 35.29 -82.52 33.47
CA THR A 450 35.57 -83.28 34.73
C THR A 450 34.75 -84.54 34.66
N ASP A 451 35.46 -85.61 34.44
CA ASP A 451 35.10 -86.90 34.91
C ASP A 451 35.25 -86.89 36.44
N GLU A 452 34.20 -87.19 37.18
CA GLU A 452 33.92 -88.10 38.31
C GLU A 452 32.58 -87.84 38.92
#